data_2094082771052d7e4b3353443bba5d43
#
_entry.id   2094082771052d7e4b3353443bba5d43
#
_cell.length_a   1.000
_cell.length_b   1.000
_cell.length_c   1.000
_cell.angle_alpha   90.00
_cell.angle_beta   90.00
_cell.angle_gamma   90.00
#
_symmetry.space_group_name_H-M   'P 1'
#
loop_
_entity.id
_entity.type
_entity.pdbx_description
1 polymer ?
#
loop_
_entity_poly.entity_id
_entity_poly.type
_entity_poly.pdbx_seq_one_letter_code
_entity_poly.pdbx_strand_id
1 'polypeptide(L)'
;MIITIPIKNQKDIGTPSDSVVVLGYFDGIHKGHQELFRVANKAARKDLLPIVVMTFNESPKIALEPYHPDLFLHILNPAERERKLKREGVEELYLLDFSSQFASLTAQEFFATYIKAMNAKIIVAGFDYTFGSDKKTAEDLKDYFDGEVIIVPPVEDEKGKISSTRIRQAILDGNVKE
;
A
#
# COMPACT_ATOMS: atom_id res chain seq x y z
N MET A 1 6.66 11.49 -14.47
CA MET A 1 5.80 12.31 -13.56
C MET A 1 4.99 11.28 -12.76
N ILE A 2 4.72 11.49 -11.48
CA ILE A 2 3.72 10.70 -10.77
C ILE A 2 2.38 11.45 -10.83
N ILE A 3 1.29 10.72 -11.04
CA ILE A 3 -0.07 11.29 -11.05
C ILE A 3 -0.74 10.87 -9.76
N THR A 4 -1.05 11.83 -8.89
CA THR A 4 -1.73 11.57 -7.62
C THR A 4 -3.24 11.82 -7.79
N ILE A 5 -4.03 10.78 -7.51
CA ILE A 5 -5.48 10.77 -7.72
C ILE A 5 -6.16 10.53 -6.37
N PRO A 6 -6.84 11.54 -5.79
CA PRO A 6 -7.62 11.35 -4.58
C PRO A 6 -8.89 10.57 -4.90
N ILE A 7 -9.14 9.49 -4.16
CA ILE A 7 -10.27 8.59 -4.34
C ILE A 7 -11.23 8.73 -3.17
N LYS A 8 -12.40 9.32 -3.41
CA LYS A 8 -13.51 9.37 -2.45
C LYS A 8 -14.53 8.29 -2.71
N ASN A 9 -14.65 7.87 -3.98
CA ASN A 9 -15.54 6.80 -4.41
C ASN A 9 -14.99 6.11 -5.67
N GLN A 10 -15.57 4.99 -6.05
CA GLN A 10 -15.14 4.19 -7.21
C GLN A 10 -15.02 4.99 -8.52
N LYS A 11 -15.89 5.97 -8.74
CA LYS A 11 -15.91 6.75 -10.00
C LYS A 11 -14.67 7.62 -10.18
N ASP A 12 -13.98 7.94 -9.10
CA ASP A 12 -12.76 8.74 -9.14
C ASP A 12 -11.57 7.97 -9.74
N ILE A 13 -11.64 6.64 -9.81
CA ILE A 13 -10.59 5.79 -10.42
C ILE A 13 -10.53 6.00 -11.95
N GLY A 14 -11.62 6.39 -12.55
CA GLY A 14 -11.68 6.61 -13.99
C GLY A 14 -11.61 5.29 -14.79
N THR A 15 -10.87 5.31 -15.89
CA THR A 15 -10.64 4.14 -16.78
C THR A 15 -9.14 3.88 -16.93
N PRO A 16 -8.48 3.32 -15.91
CA PRO A 16 -7.05 3.06 -15.98
C PRO A 16 -6.71 1.99 -17.01
N SER A 17 -5.49 2.05 -17.54
CA SER A 17 -4.91 0.97 -18.34
C SER A 17 -4.61 -0.25 -17.48
N ASP A 18 -4.32 -1.37 -18.11
CA ASP A 18 -3.77 -2.56 -17.44
C ASP A 18 -2.54 -2.17 -16.62
N SER A 19 -2.43 -2.67 -15.38
CA SER A 19 -1.41 -2.19 -14.44
C SER A 19 -0.93 -3.26 -13.46
N VAL A 20 0.22 -3.00 -12.84
CA VAL A 20 0.67 -3.68 -11.61
C VAL A 20 0.24 -2.81 -10.43
N VAL A 21 -0.66 -3.32 -9.61
CA VAL A 21 -1.17 -2.62 -8.42
C VAL A 21 -0.42 -3.06 -7.17
N VAL A 22 0.19 -2.10 -6.48
CA VAL A 22 0.90 -2.35 -5.21
C VAL A 22 0.03 -1.85 -4.06
N LEU A 23 -0.32 -2.76 -3.15
CA LEU A 23 -1.21 -2.49 -2.03
C LEU A 23 -0.43 -2.31 -0.72
N GLY A 24 -0.72 -1.23 0.01
CA GLY A 24 -0.10 -0.96 1.31
C GLY A 24 -0.25 0.49 1.77
N TYR A 25 0.20 0.77 3.01
CA TYR A 25 0.14 2.14 3.54
C TYR A 25 1.38 2.97 3.20
N PHE A 26 2.56 2.36 3.12
CA PHE A 26 3.82 2.97 2.67
C PHE A 26 4.30 4.17 3.48
N ASP A 27 4.17 4.14 4.79
CA ASP A 27 4.80 5.13 5.65
C ASP A 27 6.29 4.77 5.86
N GLY A 28 7.18 5.72 5.53
CA GLY A 28 8.63 5.59 5.67
C GLY A 28 9.37 5.06 4.44
N ILE A 29 8.73 4.33 3.53
CA ILE A 29 9.36 3.68 2.36
C ILE A 29 10.67 2.97 2.76
N HIS A 30 10.59 2.12 3.79
CA HIS A 30 11.72 1.35 4.30
C HIS A 30 12.11 0.19 3.37
N LYS A 31 13.22 -0.51 3.69
CA LYS A 31 13.74 -1.61 2.86
C LYS A 31 12.70 -2.68 2.51
N GLY A 32 11.78 -2.99 3.43
CA GLY A 32 10.64 -3.90 3.15
C GLY A 32 9.72 -3.35 2.06
N HIS A 33 9.37 -2.05 2.11
CA HIS A 33 8.59 -1.41 1.05
C HIS A 33 9.37 -1.35 -0.28
N GLN A 34 10.66 -1.02 -0.23
CA GLN A 34 11.51 -1.00 -1.43
C GLN A 34 11.56 -2.37 -2.12
N GLU A 35 11.55 -3.47 -1.34
CA GLU A 35 11.49 -4.82 -1.90
C GLU A 35 10.16 -5.08 -2.63
N LEU A 36 9.00 -4.60 -2.09
CA LEU A 36 7.74 -4.66 -2.83
C LEU A 36 7.86 -3.96 -4.19
N PHE A 37 8.44 -2.75 -4.23
CA PHE A 37 8.60 -2.00 -5.47
C PHE A 37 9.61 -2.66 -6.41
N ARG A 38 10.68 -3.25 -5.89
CA ARG A 38 11.62 -4.02 -6.71
C ARG A 38 10.94 -5.20 -7.40
N VAL A 39 10.09 -5.92 -6.69
CA VAL A 39 9.30 -7.04 -7.23
C VAL A 39 8.27 -6.54 -8.24
N ALA A 40 7.54 -5.47 -7.91
CA ALA A 40 6.56 -4.85 -8.81
C ALA A 40 7.21 -4.37 -10.12
N ASN A 41 8.37 -3.71 -10.05
CA ASN A 41 9.13 -3.29 -11.23
C ASN A 41 9.56 -4.46 -12.10
N LYS A 42 9.98 -5.58 -11.49
CA LYS A 42 10.33 -6.79 -12.23
C LYS A 42 9.13 -7.38 -12.97
N ALA A 43 7.97 -7.44 -12.31
CA ALA A 43 6.72 -7.92 -12.91
C ALA A 43 6.24 -6.98 -14.05
N ALA A 44 6.23 -5.66 -13.78
CA ALA A 44 5.77 -4.64 -14.72
C ALA A 44 6.57 -4.62 -16.04
N ARG A 45 7.90 -4.80 -15.95
CA ARG A 45 8.77 -4.80 -17.15
C ARG A 45 8.46 -5.91 -18.14
N LYS A 46 7.95 -7.03 -17.68
CA LYS A 46 7.66 -8.19 -18.54
C LYS A 46 6.59 -7.86 -19.59
N ASP A 47 5.57 -7.11 -19.19
CA ASP A 47 4.42 -6.78 -20.01
C ASP A 47 4.28 -5.26 -20.27
N LEU A 48 5.32 -4.47 -19.95
CA LEU A 48 5.36 -3.00 -20.08
C LEU A 48 4.19 -2.31 -19.36
N LEU A 49 3.81 -2.82 -18.20
CA LEU A 49 2.70 -2.30 -17.41
C LEU A 49 3.15 -1.13 -16.51
N PRO A 50 2.33 -0.10 -16.32
CA PRO A 50 2.57 0.94 -15.33
C PRO A 50 2.46 0.37 -13.91
N ILE A 51 3.20 0.96 -12.97
CA ILE A 51 3.08 0.67 -11.54
C ILE A 51 2.14 1.67 -10.91
N VAL A 52 1.09 1.16 -10.31
CA VAL A 52 0.07 1.90 -9.61
C VAL A 52 0.13 1.55 -8.12
N VAL A 53 0.10 2.55 -7.26
CA VAL A 53 0.00 2.36 -5.82
C VAL A 53 -1.39 2.74 -5.34
N MET A 54 -2.01 1.87 -4.57
CA MET A 54 -3.22 2.17 -3.81
C MET A 54 -2.86 2.28 -2.33
N THR A 55 -3.07 3.45 -1.75
CA THR A 55 -2.74 3.74 -0.37
C THR A 55 -3.73 4.73 0.25
N PHE A 56 -3.51 5.12 1.50
CA PHE A 56 -4.40 5.99 2.26
C PHE A 56 -3.72 7.32 2.58
N ASN A 57 -4.52 8.39 2.68
CA ASN A 57 -4.04 9.69 3.14
C ASN A 57 -3.50 9.60 4.57
N GLU A 58 -4.29 8.99 5.46
CA GLU A 58 -3.98 8.78 6.86
C GLU A 58 -3.81 7.29 7.18
N SER A 59 -3.18 6.98 8.31
CA SER A 59 -3.04 5.60 8.75
C SER A 59 -4.41 4.95 9.02
N PRO A 60 -4.72 3.79 8.42
CA PRO A 60 -5.91 3.02 8.76
C PRO A 60 -6.07 2.76 10.26
N LYS A 61 -4.98 2.69 11.01
CA LYS A 61 -4.97 2.50 12.46
C LYS A 61 -5.73 3.58 13.21
N ILE A 62 -5.76 4.83 12.69
CA ILE A 62 -6.52 5.93 13.30
C ILE A 62 -8.00 5.58 13.45
N ALA A 63 -8.56 4.85 12.50
CA ALA A 63 -9.96 4.44 12.54
C ALA A 63 -10.20 3.07 13.21
N LEU A 64 -9.16 2.24 13.32
CA LEU A 64 -9.26 0.84 13.75
C LEU A 64 -8.76 0.58 15.17
N GLU A 65 -7.91 1.46 15.71
CA GLU A 65 -7.29 1.30 17.03
C GLU A 65 -7.84 2.36 18.01
N PRO A 66 -7.84 2.09 19.32
CA PRO A 66 -8.14 3.11 20.33
C PRO A 66 -7.22 4.31 20.17
N TYR A 67 -7.74 5.52 20.44
CA TYR A 67 -6.99 6.75 20.30
C TYR A 67 -5.66 6.70 21.08
N HIS A 68 -4.57 6.97 20.35
CA HIS A 68 -3.25 7.20 20.89
C HIS A 68 -2.54 8.28 20.05
N PRO A 69 -1.86 9.27 20.66
CA PRO A 69 -1.19 10.34 19.92
C PRO A 69 -0.25 9.88 18.83
N ASP A 70 0.45 8.76 19.03
CA ASP A 70 1.42 8.21 18.07
C ASP A 70 0.79 7.71 16.76
N LEU A 71 -0.53 7.51 16.72
CA LEU A 71 -1.24 7.15 15.49
C LEU A 71 -1.14 8.22 14.40
N PHE A 72 -0.91 9.48 14.80
CA PHE A 72 -0.77 10.63 13.90
C PHE A 72 0.69 10.94 13.53
N LEU A 73 1.64 10.18 14.06
CA LEU A 73 3.06 10.37 13.76
C LEU A 73 3.41 9.67 12.44
N HIS A 74 3.52 10.42 11.37
CA HIS A 74 4.04 9.94 10.10
C HIS A 74 5.57 9.99 10.08
N ILE A 75 6.20 8.97 9.50
CA ILE A 75 7.65 8.95 9.26
C ILE A 75 7.99 9.93 8.14
N LEU A 76 7.12 10.01 7.13
CA LEU A 76 7.26 10.91 5.99
C LEU A 76 6.03 11.81 5.89
N ASN A 77 6.23 13.09 5.63
CA ASN A 77 5.14 13.94 5.19
C ASN A 77 4.63 13.51 3.79
N PRO A 78 3.39 13.89 3.40
CA PRO A 78 2.80 13.46 2.13
C PRO A 78 3.66 13.75 0.90
N ALA A 79 4.28 14.92 0.81
CA ALA A 79 5.10 15.31 -0.32
C ALA A 79 6.39 14.46 -0.44
N GLU A 80 7.03 14.17 0.69
CA GLU A 80 8.19 13.27 0.73
C GLU A 80 7.82 11.83 0.39
N ARG A 81 6.66 11.35 0.86
CA ARG A 81 6.14 10.02 0.52
C ARG A 81 5.92 9.90 -0.98
N GLU A 82 5.24 10.86 -1.60
CA GLU A 82 5.03 10.90 -3.05
C GLU A 82 6.35 10.93 -3.81
N ARG A 83 7.30 11.80 -3.38
CA ARG A 83 8.62 11.90 -4.00
C ARG A 83 9.39 10.58 -3.96
N LYS A 84 9.33 9.86 -2.83
CA LYS A 84 9.97 8.55 -2.70
C LYS A 84 9.27 7.49 -3.54
N LEU A 85 7.94 7.42 -3.54
CA LEU A 85 7.18 6.50 -4.40
C LEU A 85 7.53 6.69 -5.89
N LYS A 86 7.65 7.94 -6.33
CA LYS A 86 8.09 8.24 -7.69
C LYS A 86 9.49 7.67 -7.99
N ARG A 87 10.42 7.73 -7.04
CA ARG A 87 11.78 7.15 -7.21
C ARG A 87 11.75 5.63 -7.31
N GLU A 88 10.78 5.00 -6.67
CA GLU A 88 10.54 3.56 -6.76
C GLU A 88 9.86 3.12 -8.07
N GLY A 89 9.57 4.07 -8.98
CA GLY A 89 8.99 3.77 -10.30
C GLY A 89 7.46 3.85 -10.34
N VAL A 90 6.82 4.36 -9.31
CA VAL A 90 5.36 4.55 -9.28
C VAL A 90 4.94 5.63 -10.26
N GLU A 91 3.96 5.32 -11.12
CA GLU A 91 3.42 6.23 -12.13
C GLU A 91 2.12 6.87 -11.68
N GLU A 92 1.23 6.10 -11.03
CA GLU A 92 -0.02 6.59 -10.48
C GLU A 92 -0.15 6.25 -9.00
N LEU A 93 -0.65 7.20 -8.22
CA LEU A 93 -0.88 7.09 -6.80
C LEU A 93 -2.34 7.35 -6.48
N TYR A 94 -3.10 6.30 -6.18
CA TYR A 94 -4.48 6.39 -5.72
C TYR A 94 -4.48 6.57 -4.21
N LEU A 95 -4.92 7.75 -3.75
CA LEU A 95 -5.04 8.11 -2.35
C LEU A 95 -6.48 7.98 -1.89
N LEU A 96 -6.75 6.99 -1.05
CA LEU A 96 -8.07 6.74 -0.49
C LEU A 96 -8.21 7.38 0.89
N ASP A 97 -9.41 7.87 1.17
CA ASP A 97 -9.79 8.23 2.53
C ASP A 97 -10.28 6.99 3.27
N PHE A 98 -9.63 6.65 4.38
CA PHE A 98 -10.04 5.54 5.23
C PHE A 98 -11.26 5.95 6.07
N SER A 99 -12.40 6.16 5.40
CA SER A 99 -13.67 6.51 6.04
C SER A 99 -14.31 5.31 6.73
N SER A 100 -15.26 5.56 7.61
CA SER A 100 -16.06 4.48 8.25
C SER A 100 -16.77 3.61 7.20
N GLN A 101 -17.22 4.21 6.09
CA GLN A 101 -17.81 3.48 4.98
C GLN A 101 -16.80 2.56 4.31
N PHE A 102 -15.56 3.04 4.04
CA PHE A 102 -14.50 2.20 3.48
C PHE A 102 -14.11 1.08 4.46
N ALA A 103 -13.96 1.40 5.74
CA ALA A 103 -13.60 0.45 6.78
C ALA A 103 -14.63 -0.68 6.98
N SER A 104 -15.90 -0.45 6.60
CA SER A 104 -16.98 -1.46 6.71
C SER A 104 -17.06 -2.41 5.51
N LEU A 105 -16.34 -2.14 4.42
CA LEU A 105 -16.37 -3.01 3.23
C LEU A 105 -15.78 -4.37 3.55
N THR A 106 -16.52 -5.42 3.19
CA THR A 106 -15.97 -6.78 3.16
C THR A 106 -14.89 -6.91 2.08
N ALA A 107 -14.07 -7.95 2.15
CA ALA A 107 -13.08 -8.24 1.11
C ALA A 107 -13.72 -8.33 -0.28
N GLN A 108 -14.87 -8.98 -0.39
CA GLN A 108 -15.62 -9.10 -1.64
C GLN A 108 -16.03 -7.72 -2.20
N GLU A 109 -16.58 -6.85 -1.35
CA GLU A 109 -16.99 -5.51 -1.74
C GLU A 109 -15.79 -4.62 -2.11
N PHE A 110 -14.70 -4.71 -1.36
CA PHE A 110 -13.45 -4.00 -1.68
C PHE A 110 -12.93 -4.38 -3.06
N PHE A 111 -12.85 -5.66 -3.38
CA PHE A 111 -12.42 -6.14 -4.70
C PHE A 111 -13.37 -5.70 -5.81
N ALA A 112 -14.67 -5.91 -5.64
CA ALA A 112 -15.68 -5.55 -6.65
C ALA A 112 -15.72 -4.05 -6.93
N THR A 113 -15.49 -3.22 -5.90
CA THR A 113 -15.61 -1.76 -5.99
C THR A 113 -14.31 -1.11 -6.46
N TYR A 114 -13.16 -1.46 -5.87
CA TYR A 114 -11.91 -0.74 -6.09
C TYR A 114 -10.93 -1.50 -6.98
N ILE A 115 -10.61 -2.73 -6.67
CA ILE A 115 -9.56 -3.47 -7.40
C ILE A 115 -9.98 -3.74 -8.83
N LYS A 116 -11.23 -4.13 -9.05
CA LYS A 116 -11.77 -4.34 -10.40
C LYS A 116 -11.77 -3.04 -11.22
N ALA A 117 -12.09 -1.91 -10.60
CA ALA A 117 -12.08 -0.60 -11.27
C ALA A 117 -10.66 -0.14 -11.66
N MET A 118 -9.62 -0.58 -10.94
CA MET A 118 -8.22 -0.27 -11.25
C MET A 118 -7.64 -1.07 -12.41
N ASN A 119 -8.40 -2.00 -13.00
CA ASN A 119 -7.95 -2.85 -14.11
C ASN A 119 -6.59 -3.52 -13.85
N ALA A 120 -6.39 -3.99 -12.60
CA ALA A 120 -5.19 -4.69 -12.20
C ALA A 120 -4.98 -5.96 -13.03
N LYS A 121 -3.75 -6.23 -13.46
CA LYS A 121 -3.32 -7.52 -14.02
C LYS A 121 -2.47 -8.31 -13.02
N ILE A 122 -1.72 -7.57 -12.22
CA ILE A 122 -0.86 -8.14 -11.20
C ILE A 122 -1.08 -7.34 -9.91
N ILE A 123 -1.27 -8.03 -8.81
CA ILE A 123 -1.29 -7.43 -7.47
C ILE A 123 -0.01 -7.81 -6.74
N VAL A 124 0.66 -6.82 -6.15
CA VAL A 124 1.83 -7.02 -5.27
C VAL A 124 1.47 -6.51 -3.88
N ALA A 125 1.64 -7.36 -2.88
CA ALA A 125 1.37 -7.02 -1.49
C ALA A 125 2.43 -7.62 -0.56
N GLY A 126 2.61 -7.01 0.62
CA GLY A 126 3.45 -7.60 1.67
C GLY A 126 2.75 -8.79 2.34
N PHE A 127 3.52 -9.71 2.88
CA PHE A 127 3.03 -10.90 3.57
C PHE A 127 2.06 -10.60 4.73
N ASP A 128 2.16 -9.41 5.33
CA ASP A 128 1.34 -8.94 6.45
C ASP A 128 0.19 -8.01 6.03
N TYR A 129 -0.07 -7.91 4.72
CA TYR A 129 -1.19 -7.13 4.21
C TYR A 129 -2.51 -7.76 4.63
N THR A 130 -3.43 -6.92 5.12
CA THR A 130 -4.79 -7.31 5.46
C THR A 130 -5.79 -6.38 4.79
N PHE A 131 -6.94 -6.91 4.43
CA PHE A 131 -7.99 -6.13 3.75
C PHE A 131 -9.40 -6.61 4.13
N GLY A 132 -10.37 -5.74 3.92
CA GLY A 132 -11.77 -5.98 4.25
C GLY A 132 -12.07 -5.90 5.76
N SER A 133 -13.31 -5.61 6.10
CA SER A 133 -13.80 -5.62 7.49
C SER A 133 -13.78 -7.03 8.10
N ASP A 134 -13.79 -8.04 7.25
CA ASP A 134 -13.64 -9.47 7.56
C ASP A 134 -12.18 -9.92 7.71
N LYS A 135 -11.22 -8.98 7.68
CA LYS A 135 -9.80 -9.15 8.00
C LYS A 135 -9.10 -10.27 7.23
N LYS A 136 -9.31 -10.30 5.92
CA LYS A 136 -8.60 -11.23 5.04
C LYS A 136 -7.10 -10.90 4.98
N THR A 137 -6.30 -11.91 4.75
CA THR A 137 -4.83 -11.83 4.69
C THR A 137 -4.32 -11.72 3.26
N ALA A 138 -3.02 -11.46 3.08
CA ALA A 138 -2.40 -11.44 1.76
C ALA A 138 -2.60 -12.73 0.96
N GLU A 139 -2.62 -13.89 1.62
CA GLU A 139 -2.84 -15.19 0.95
C GLU A 139 -4.25 -15.30 0.38
N ASP A 140 -5.26 -14.71 1.05
CA ASP A 140 -6.64 -14.72 0.58
C ASP A 140 -6.84 -13.86 -0.69
N LEU A 141 -5.88 -12.99 -1.08
CA LEU A 141 -5.98 -12.20 -2.31
C LEU A 141 -6.25 -13.06 -3.53
N LYS A 142 -5.71 -14.27 -3.55
CA LYS A 142 -5.86 -15.24 -4.66
C LYS A 142 -7.29 -15.74 -4.83
N ASP A 143 -8.10 -15.69 -3.79
CA ASP A 143 -9.50 -16.13 -3.82
C ASP A 143 -10.43 -15.05 -4.42
N TYR A 144 -9.96 -13.81 -4.48
CA TYR A 144 -10.71 -12.65 -4.96
C TYR A 144 -10.24 -12.10 -6.30
N PHE A 145 -9.07 -12.53 -6.76
CA PHE A 145 -8.43 -11.95 -7.93
C PHE A 145 -7.99 -13.04 -8.94
N ASP A 146 -8.51 -12.93 -10.16
CA ASP A 146 -8.22 -13.88 -11.25
C ASP A 146 -6.85 -13.68 -11.90
N GLY A 147 -6.16 -12.56 -11.60
CA GLY A 147 -4.82 -12.24 -12.12
C GLY A 147 -3.68 -12.80 -11.27
N GLU A 148 -2.47 -12.37 -11.56
CA GLU A 148 -1.30 -12.76 -10.79
C GLU A 148 -1.23 -12.04 -9.44
N VAL A 149 -1.06 -12.79 -8.34
CA VAL A 149 -0.82 -12.25 -7.00
C VAL A 149 0.59 -12.60 -6.55
N ILE A 150 1.38 -11.59 -6.23
CA ILE A 150 2.75 -11.74 -5.73
C ILE A 150 2.79 -11.26 -4.28
N ILE A 151 3.05 -12.17 -3.35
CA ILE A 151 3.21 -11.86 -1.94
C ILE A 151 4.70 -11.78 -1.62
N VAL A 152 5.12 -10.62 -1.14
CA VAL A 152 6.52 -10.34 -0.83
C VAL A 152 6.81 -10.69 0.63
N PRO A 153 7.79 -11.55 0.91
CA PRO A 153 8.15 -11.94 2.27
C PRO A 153 8.75 -10.76 3.07
N PRO A 154 8.85 -10.87 4.40
CA PRO A 154 9.46 -9.83 5.22
C PRO A 154 10.94 -9.62 4.85
N VAL A 155 11.39 -8.37 4.90
CA VAL A 155 12.81 -8.04 4.88
C VAL A 155 13.27 -7.88 6.32
N GLU A 156 14.32 -8.61 6.68
CA GLU A 156 14.86 -8.66 8.02
C GLU A 156 16.32 -8.23 8.06
N ASP A 157 16.77 -7.78 9.21
CA ASP A 157 18.17 -7.56 9.56
C ASP A 157 18.51 -8.30 10.86
N GLU A 158 19.68 -8.06 11.43
CA GLU A 158 20.12 -8.70 12.68
C GLU A 158 19.18 -8.46 13.87
N LYS A 159 18.35 -7.41 13.82
CA LYS A 159 17.35 -7.06 14.85
C LYS A 159 15.94 -7.56 14.52
N GLY A 160 15.78 -8.34 13.44
CA GLY A 160 14.49 -8.88 12.97
C GLY A 160 13.83 -8.05 11.88
N LYS A 161 12.50 -8.16 11.76
CA LYS A 161 11.72 -7.52 10.69
C LYS A 161 11.87 -6.00 10.66
N ILE A 162 12.17 -5.45 9.47
CA ILE A 162 12.15 -4.01 9.22
C ILE A 162 10.71 -3.57 9.00
N SER A 163 10.23 -2.61 9.81
CA SER A 163 8.84 -2.12 9.75
C SER A 163 8.73 -0.64 10.09
N SER A 164 7.66 0.01 9.65
CA SER A 164 7.37 1.41 10.01
C SER A 164 7.26 1.62 11.53
N THR A 165 6.73 0.64 12.25
CA THR A 165 6.64 0.69 13.73
C THR A 165 8.02 0.74 14.37
N ARG A 166 8.94 -0.12 13.93
CA ARG A 166 10.32 -0.15 14.43
C ARG A 166 11.07 1.15 14.10
N ILE A 167 10.91 1.67 12.89
CA ILE A 167 11.53 2.93 12.47
C ILE A 167 10.99 4.11 13.29
N ARG A 168 9.68 4.17 13.49
CA ARG A 168 9.05 5.22 14.31
C ARG A 168 9.58 5.19 15.74
N GLN A 169 9.71 4.01 16.35
CA GLN A 169 10.28 3.87 17.67
C GLN A 169 11.74 4.34 17.72
N ALA A 170 12.56 3.94 16.73
CA ALA A 170 13.96 4.39 16.65
C ALA A 170 14.07 5.92 16.55
N ILE A 171 13.19 6.58 15.80
CA ILE A 171 13.14 8.05 15.70
C ILE A 171 12.78 8.67 17.06
N LEU A 172 11.76 8.13 17.75
CA LEU A 172 11.33 8.61 19.07
C LEU A 172 12.44 8.47 20.12
N ASP A 173 13.23 7.41 20.03
CA ASP A 173 14.37 7.12 20.92
C ASP A 173 15.64 7.91 20.53
N GLY A 174 15.60 8.72 19.47
CA GLY A 174 16.76 9.48 18.97
C GLY A 174 17.78 8.64 18.18
N ASN A 175 17.47 7.40 17.84
CA ASN A 175 18.35 6.46 17.13
C ASN A 175 18.18 6.59 15.60
N VAL A 176 18.50 7.77 15.06
CA VAL A 176 18.31 8.09 13.63
C VAL A 176 19.36 7.52 12.68
N LYS A 177 20.36 6.80 13.17
CA LYS A 177 21.41 6.17 12.37
C LYS A 177 21.11 4.71 11.99
N GLU A 178 19.99 4.19 12.44
CA GLU A 178 19.49 2.88 12.06
C GLU A 178 18.57 2.99 10.84
#